data_9e1f80c91c53027fa0f1c5bc9f466c7b
#
_entry.id   9e1f80c91c53027fa0f1c5bc9f466c7b
#
_cell.length_a   1.000
_cell.length_b   1.000
_cell.length_c   1.000
_cell.angle_alpha   90.00
_cell.angle_beta   90.00
_cell.angle_gamma   90.00
#
_symmetry.space_group_name_H-M   'P 1'
#
loop_
_entity.id
_entity.type
_entity.pdbx_description
1 polymer ?
#
loop_
_entity_poly.entity_id
_entity_poly.type
_entity_poly.pdbx_seq_one_letter_code
_entity_poly.pdbx_strand_id
1 'polypeptide(L)'
;MKETEKNELKKIFNKLSDMHCIDQVWEKVLELLIQLEPAASFEALSIFCIYFSLLDEGNICIPLAQVKLIDKWQKKWEGLLLQAKRLDQKENDFKYFAEIINKGLPQISPEKLPNLIAKSDFSKPFIIDEGWLFAAKYFKAKINIEKRIKLIMKHNTIPPLEEEKAAIREYFKKLTGSKTQAPMILKDEQIDALFRGINDNLIITGGPGTGKTTVVCYLLWNLFLTRNVMDYSLFLAAPSGKAADRMKESISETLSR
;
A
#
# COMPACT_ATOMS: atom_id res chain seq x y z
N MET A 1 -15.40 -30.97 -3.23
CA MET A 1 -13.97 -31.23 -3.50
C MET A 1 -13.63 -32.66 -3.13
N LYS A 2 -12.94 -33.39 -4.01
CA LYS A 2 -12.51 -34.77 -3.76
C LYS A 2 -11.38 -34.82 -2.74
N GLU A 3 -11.20 -35.95 -2.04
CA GLU A 3 -10.12 -36.09 -1.02
C GLU A 3 -8.72 -35.93 -1.64
N THR A 4 -8.53 -36.38 -2.87
CA THR A 4 -7.29 -36.21 -3.64
C THR A 4 -6.96 -34.72 -3.85
N GLU A 5 -7.97 -33.90 -4.18
CA GLU A 5 -7.82 -32.44 -4.38
C GLU A 5 -7.49 -31.71 -3.07
N LYS A 6 -8.07 -32.14 -1.94
CA LYS A 6 -7.73 -31.60 -0.62
C LYS A 6 -6.28 -31.89 -0.25
N ASN A 7 -5.80 -33.09 -0.54
CA ASN A 7 -4.42 -33.47 -0.28
C ASN A 7 -3.44 -32.68 -1.15
N GLU A 8 -3.83 -32.37 -2.39
CA GLU A 8 -3.01 -31.54 -3.28
C GLU A 8 -2.99 -30.07 -2.84
N LEU A 9 -4.10 -29.53 -2.37
CA LEU A 9 -4.17 -28.20 -1.80
C LEU A 9 -3.30 -28.08 -0.53
N LYS A 10 -3.31 -29.11 0.34
CA LYS A 10 -2.41 -29.16 1.50
C LYS A 10 -0.93 -29.20 1.09
N LYS A 11 -0.58 -29.90 0.01
CA LYS A 11 0.81 -29.88 -0.50
C LYS A 11 1.24 -28.49 -0.96
N ILE A 12 0.34 -27.74 -1.63
CA ILE A 12 0.63 -26.35 -2.02
C ILE A 12 0.85 -25.50 -0.78
N PHE A 13 -0.08 -25.59 0.19
CA PHE A 13 0.03 -24.84 1.44
C PHE A 13 1.34 -25.12 2.16
N ASN A 14 1.67 -26.40 2.36
CA ASN A 14 2.91 -26.82 3.02
C ASN A 14 4.15 -26.30 2.28
N LYS A 15 4.16 -26.38 0.95
CA LYS A 15 5.26 -25.83 0.15
C LYS A 15 5.44 -24.33 0.35
N LEU A 16 4.34 -23.56 0.41
CA LEU A 16 4.39 -22.12 0.69
C LEU A 16 4.82 -21.84 2.13
N SER A 17 4.39 -22.66 3.09
CA SER A 17 4.76 -22.54 4.51
C SER A 17 6.24 -22.88 4.74
N ASP A 18 6.75 -23.95 4.15
CA ASP A 18 8.16 -24.34 4.23
C ASP A 18 9.12 -23.31 3.66
N MET A 19 8.65 -22.52 2.73
CA MET A 19 9.38 -21.39 2.17
C MET A 19 9.14 -20.07 2.91
N HIS A 20 8.45 -20.09 4.04
CA HIS A 20 8.05 -18.91 4.80
C HIS A 20 7.27 -17.87 3.96
N CYS A 21 6.56 -18.34 2.93
CA CYS A 21 5.71 -17.51 2.08
C CYS A 21 4.35 -17.21 2.68
N ILE A 22 3.90 -18.07 3.60
CA ILE A 22 2.58 -18.02 4.22
C ILE A 22 2.67 -18.47 5.68
N ASP A 23 1.95 -17.78 6.57
CA ASP A 23 1.88 -18.18 7.98
C ASP A 23 0.97 -19.41 8.14
N GLN A 24 1.33 -20.31 9.06
CA GLN A 24 0.55 -21.53 9.37
C GLN A 24 -0.87 -21.23 9.85
N VAL A 25 -1.12 -20.06 10.41
CA VAL A 25 -2.48 -19.65 10.82
C VAL A 25 -3.49 -19.71 9.66
N TRP A 26 -3.04 -19.52 8.43
CA TRP A 26 -3.87 -19.53 7.22
C TRP A 26 -4.36 -20.93 6.83
N GLU A 27 -3.75 -22.02 7.37
CA GLU A 27 -4.25 -23.39 7.16
C GLU A 27 -5.68 -23.54 7.69
N LYS A 28 -5.94 -23.05 8.91
CA LYS A 28 -7.29 -23.08 9.50
C LYS A 28 -8.28 -22.20 8.73
N VAL A 29 -7.82 -21.06 8.22
CA VAL A 29 -8.68 -20.21 7.37
C VAL A 29 -9.03 -20.95 6.10
N LEU A 30 -8.08 -21.64 5.46
CA LEU A 30 -8.32 -22.45 4.26
C LEU A 30 -9.32 -23.58 4.54
N GLU A 31 -9.23 -24.25 5.66
CA GLU A 31 -10.21 -25.27 6.08
C GLU A 31 -11.62 -24.68 6.22
N LEU A 32 -11.74 -23.47 6.78
CA LEU A 32 -13.02 -22.76 6.85
C LEU A 32 -13.57 -22.40 5.46
N LEU A 33 -12.71 -21.97 4.52
CA LEU A 33 -13.14 -21.69 3.15
C LEU A 33 -13.69 -22.94 2.45
N ILE A 34 -13.02 -24.09 2.66
CA ILE A 34 -13.47 -25.39 2.14
C ILE A 34 -14.85 -25.75 2.72
N GLN A 35 -15.10 -25.49 4.01
CA GLN A 35 -16.36 -25.76 4.66
C GLN A 35 -17.48 -24.83 4.14
N LEU A 36 -17.16 -23.54 3.94
CA LEU A 36 -18.12 -22.54 3.45
C LEU A 36 -18.49 -22.77 1.97
N GLU A 37 -17.55 -23.26 1.17
CA GLU A 37 -17.74 -23.50 -0.28
C GLU A 37 -17.24 -24.89 -0.66
N PRO A 38 -17.96 -25.96 -0.29
CA PRO A 38 -17.53 -27.33 -0.56
C PRO A 38 -17.51 -27.70 -2.04
N ALA A 39 -18.17 -26.93 -2.90
CA ALA A 39 -18.18 -27.08 -4.34
C ALA A 39 -17.03 -26.33 -5.05
N ALA A 40 -16.23 -25.57 -4.32
CA ALA A 40 -15.08 -24.86 -4.91
C ALA A 40 -14.09 -25.83 -5.56
N SER A 41 -13.55 -25.45 -6.71
CA SER A 41 -12.46 -26.20 -7.33
C SER A 41 -11.15 -26.01 -6.58
N PHE A 42 -10.27 -26.97 -6.73
CA PHE A 42 -8.90 -26.92 -6.19
C PHE A 42 -8.16 -25.67 -6.63
N GLU A 43 -8.26 -25.31 -7.92
CA GLU A 43 -7.60 -24.15 -8.48
C GLU A 43 -8.13 -22.84 -7.87
N ALA A 44 -9.43 -22.73 -7.63
CA ALA A 44 -10.02 -21.57 -6.98
C ALA A 44 -9.49 -21.38 -5.55
N LEU A 45 -9.43 -22.45 -4.76
CA LEU A 45 -8.92 -22.41 -3.40
C LEU A 45 -7.41 -22.12 -3.34
N SER A 46 -6.66 -22.58 -4.34
CA SER A 46 -5.23 -22.28 -4.46
C SER A 46 -4.96 -20.77 -4.65
N ILE A 47 -5.87 -20.04 -5.31
CA ILE A 47 -5.78 -18.57 -5.39
C ILE A 47 -5.85 -17.92 -4.02
N PHE A 48 -6.64 -18.47 -3.10
CA PHE A 48 -6.67 -17.94 -1.73
C PHE A 48 -5.36 -18.19 -0.97
N CYS A 49 -4.65 -19.31 -1.20
CA CYS A 49 -3.31 -19.50 -0.65
C CYS A 49 -2.34 -18.43 -1.14
N ILE A 50 -2.38 -18.10 -2.45
CA ILE A 50 -1.58 -17.01 -3.04
C ILE A 50 -2.00 -15.66 -2.44
N TYR A 51 -3.30 -15.42 -2.27
CA TYR A 51 -3.82 -14.22 -1.64
C TYR A 51 -3.29 -14.06 -0.21
N PHE A 52 -3.37 -15.09 0.62
CA PHE A 52 -2.87 -15.05 2.00
C PHE A 52 -1.37 -14.80 2.07
N SER A 53 -0.62 -15.45 1.20
CA SER A 53 0.81 -15.22 1.07
C SER A 53 1.15 -13.75 0.75
N LEU A 54 0.37 -13.10 -0.12
CA LEU A 54 0.54 -11.68 -0.42
C LEU A 54 0.05 -10.76 0.70
N LEU A 55 -0.95 -11.19 1.50
CA LEU A 55 -1.38 -10.46 2.69
C LEU A 55 -0.27 -10.37 3.75
N ASP A 56 0.48 -11.45 3.95
CA ASP A 56 1.60 -11.49 4.91
C ASP A 56 2.71 -10.50 4.55
N GLU A 57 2.76 -10.04 3.29
CA GLU A 57 3.63 -8.93 2.85
C GLU A 57 3.02 -7.53 3.04
N GLY A 58 1.84 -7.44 3.64
CA GLY A 58 1.13 -6.17 3.83
C GLY A 58 0.25 -5.75 2.66
N ASN A 59 0.03 -6.61 1.65
CA ASN A 59 -0.96 -6.32 0.61
C ASN A 59 -2.37 -6.46 1.17
N ILE A 60 -3.24 -5.50 0.89
CA ILE A 60 -4.65 -5.53 1.33
C ILE A 60 -5.59 -6.15 0.30
N CYS A 61 -5.13 -6.31 -0.94
CA CYS A 61 -5.89 -6.86 -2.07
C CYS A 61 -4.96 -7.45 -3.13
N ILE A 62 -5.53 -8.28 -3.99
CA ILE A 62 -4.84 -8.79 -5.19
C ILE A 62 -5.59 -8.40 -6.46
N PRO A 63 -4.88 -8.13 -7.57
CA PRO A 63 -5.53 -7.90 -8.86
C PRO A 63 -6.09 -9.21 -9.42
N LEU A 64 -7.28 -9.17 -9.99
CA LEU A 64 -7.88 -10.31 -10.71
C LEU A 64 -7.47 -10.33 -12.20
N ALA A 65 -6.76 -9.32 -12.68
CA ALA A 65 -6.12 -9.33 -13.99
C ALA A 65 -4.93 -10.30 -13.96
N GLN A 66 -5.00 -11.37 -14.74
CA GLN A 66 -4.04 -12.48 -14.77
C GLN A 66 -2.59 -12.03 -14.88
N VAL A 67 -2.26 -11.19 -15.87
CA VAL A 67 -0.90 -10.69 -16.11
C VAL A 67 -0.38 -9.94 -14.88
N LYS A 68 -1.20 -9.09 -14.26
CA LYS A 68 -0.81 -8.31 -13.06
C LYS A 68 -0.58 -9.21 -11.84
N LEU A 69 -1.39 -10.25 -11.67
CA LEU A 69 -1.21 -11.18 -10.54
C LEU A 69 0.02 -12.06 -10.73
N ILE A 70 0.25 -12.55 -11.95
CA ILE A 70 1.46 -13.34 -12.27
C ILE A 70 2.72 -12.49 -12.04
N ASP A 71 2.77 -11.26 -12.54
CA ASP A 71 3.91 -10.35 -12.34
C ASP A 71 4.17 -10.07 -10.85
N LYS A 72 3.10 -9.82 -10.09
CA LYS A 72 3.21 -9.59 -8.65
C LYS A 72 3.71 -10.82 -7.91
N TRP A 73 3.20 -11.99 -8.26
CA TRP A 73 3.62 -13.25 -7.68
C TRP A 73 5.06 -13.60 -8.06
N GLN A 74 5.47 -13.36 -9.30
CA GLN A 74 6.84 -13.58 -9.76
C GLN A 74 7.84 -12.76 -8.95
N LYS A 75 7.59 -11.48 -8.73
CA LYS A 75 8.45 -10.61 -7.93
C LYS A 75 8.63 -11.12 -6.50
N LYS A 76 7.53 -11.56 -5.88
CA LYS A 76 7.58 -12.19 -4.56
C LYS A 76 8.44 -13.45 -4.58
N TRP A 77 8.15 -14.35 -5.51
CA TRP A 77 8.83 -15.65 -5.64
C TRP A 77 10.34 -15.47 -5.85
N GLU A 78 10.75 -14.56 -6.72
CA GLU A 78 12.15 -14.22 -6.95
C GLU A 78 12.84 -13.69 -5.69
N GLY A 79 12.19 -12.81 -4.95
CA GLY A 79 12.70 -12.29 -3.67
C GLY A 79 12.94 -13.39 -2.64
N LEU A 80 12.02 -14.35 -2.52
CA LEU A 80 12.13 -15.48 -1.60
C LEU A 80 13.26 -16.45 -1.98
N LEU A 81 13.42 -16.74 -3.27
CA LEU A 81 14.49 -17.60 -3.76
C LEU A 81 15.88 -17.00 -3.51
N LEU A 82 16.00 -15.69 -3.67
CA LEU A 82 17.23 -14.95 -3.35
C LEU A 82 17.54 -15.03 -1.85
N GLN A 83 16.55 -14.84 -0.99
CA GLN A 83 16.72 -14.95 0.46
C GLN A 83 17.09 -16.38 0.89
N ALA A 84 16.46 -17.38 0.30
CA ALA A 84 16.71 -18.79 0.60
C ALA A 84 17.99 -19.35 -0.05
N LYS A 85 18.69 -18.59 -0.91
CA LYS A 85 19.84 -19.06 -1.70
C LYS A 85 19.55 -20.32 -2.54
N ARG A 86 18.29 -20.52 -2.96
CA ARG A 86 17.80 -21.71 -3.70
C ARG A 86 17.52 -21.39 -5.16
N LEU A 87 18.47 -20.79 -5.85
CA LEU A 87 18.31 -20.31 -7.22
C LEU A 87 18.05 -21.44 -8.24
N ASP A 88 18.49 -22.66 -7.96
CA ASP A 88 18.37 -23.82 -8.87
C ASP A 88 16.94 -24.37 -9.00
N GLN A 89 16.03 -24.02 -8.08
CA GLN A 89 14.62 -24.47 -8.09
C GLN A 89 13.66 -23.46 -8.76
N LYS A 90 14.19 -22.41 -9.36
CA LYS A 90 13.48 -21.20 -9.74
C LYS A 90 12.39 -21.41 -10.80
N GLU A 91 12.67 -22.20 -11.81
CA GLU A 91 11.85 -22.19 -13.04
C GLU A 91 10.62 -23.14 -12.98
N ASN A 92 10.77 -24.31 -12.44
CA ASN A 92 9.68 -25.31 -12.41
C ASN A 92 8.58 -24.93 -11.41
N ASP A 93 8.95 -24.39 -10.25
CA ASP A 93 8.00 -24.01 -9.22
C ASP A 93 7.20 -22.77 -9.64
N PHE A 94 7.84 -21.81 -10.29
CA PHE A 94 7.12 -20.64 -10.80
C PHE A 94 6.11 -21.03 -11.90
N LYS A 95 6.49 -21.89 -12.84
CA LYS A 95 5.57 -22.40 -13.89
C LYS A 95 4.34 -23.06 -13.28
N TYR A 96 4.54 -23.87 -12.26
CA TYR A 96 3.46 -24.53 -11.54
C TYR A 96 2.48 -23.52 -10.90
N PHE A 97 2.97 -22.50 -10.22
CA PHE A 97 2.09 -21.45 -9.65
C PHE A 97 1.43 -20.59 -10.72
N ALA A 98 2.12 -20.30 -11.82
CA ALA A 98 1.53 -19.58 -12.95
C ALA A 98 0.38 -20.37 -13.58
N GLU A 99 0.50 -21.69 -13.72
CA GLU A 99 -0.61 -22.55 -14.19
C GLU A 99 -1.80 -22.53 -13.23
N ILE A 100 -1.56 -22.59 -11.93
CA ILE A 100 -2.62 -22.48 -10.90
C ILE A 100 -3.34 -21.13 -11.02
N ILE A 101 -2.60 -20.04 -11.17
CA ILE A 101 -3.18 -18.70 -11.35
C ILE A 101 -4.04 -18.68 -12.61
N ASN A 102 -3.54 -19.23 -13.73
CA ASN A 102 -4.25 -19.26 -14.99
C ASN A 102 -5.57 -20.02 -14.91
N LYS A 103 -5.59 -21.16 -14.23
CA LYS A 103 -6.79 -22.02 -14.08
C LYS A 103 -7.73 -21.52 -12.99
N GLY A 104 -7.20 -20.97 -11.89
CA GLY A 104 -7.97 -20.59 -10.72
C GLY A 104 -8.62 -19.20 -10.82
N LEU A 105 -7.96 -18.21 -11.41
CA LEU A 105 -8.51 -16.85 -11.49
C LEU A 105 -9.88 -16.78 -12.16
N PRO A 106 -10.16 -17.49 -13.27
CA PRO A 106 -11.49 -17.51 -13.88
C PRO A 106 -12.57 -18.15 -12.99
N GLN A 107 -12.20 -18.80 -11.90
CA GLN A 107 -13.11 -19.37 -10.91
C GLN A 107 -13.45 -18.38 -9.78
N ILE A 108 -12.73 -17.28 -9.67
CA ILE A 108 -12.91 -16.27 -8.62
C ILE A 108 -14.03 -15.30 -9.03
N SER A 109 -15.26 -15.68 -8.73
CA SER A 109 -16.43 -14.83 -8.97
C SER A 109 -17.55 -15.13 -7.97
N PRO A 110 -18.47 -14.19 -7.72
CA PRO A 110 -19.63 -14.41 -6.87
C PRO A 110 -20.55 -15.52 -7.36
N GLU A 111 -20.60 -15.77 -8.67
CA GLU A 111 -21.43 -16.80 -9.28
C GLU A 111 -20.87 -18.21 -9.05
N LYS A 112 -19.53 -18.34 -8.98
CA LYS A 112 -18.83 -19.62 -8.77
C LYS A 112 -18.51 -19.91 -7.33
N LEU A 113 -18.37 -18.87 -6.49
CA LEU A 113 -18.06 -18.94 -5.07
C LEU A 113 -19.07 -18.08 -4.26
N PRO A 114 -20.37 -18.41 -4.32
CA PRO A 114 -21.42 -17.55 -3.77
C PRO A 114 -21.38 -17.41 -2.24
N ASN A 115 -20.77 -18.36 -1.52
CA ASN A 115 -20.60 -18.27 -0.08
C ASN A 115 -19.36 -17.53 0.36
N LEU A 116 -18.39 -17.33 -0.54
CA LEU A 116 -17.11 -16.67 -0.24
C LEU A 116 -17.05 -15.24 -0.76
N ILE A 117 -17.67 -14.93 -1.90
CA ILE A 117 -17.46 -13.68 -2.63
C ILE A 117 -18.76 -12.90 -2.80
N ALA A 118 -18.71 -11.60 -2.48
CA ALA A 118 -19.75 -10.62 -2.79
C ALA A 118 -19.21 -9.52 -3.73
N LYS A 119 -20.13 -8.82 -4.44
CA LYS A 119 -19.77 -7.69 -5.32
C LYS A 119 -19.64 -6.36 -4.58
N SER A 120 -20.41 -6.15 -3.50
CA SER A 120 -20.44 -4.83 -2.85
C SER A 120 -21.00 -4.84 -1.43
N ASP A 121 -21.41 -5.98 -0.91
CA ASP A 121 -21.89 -6.10 0.45
C ASP A 121 -20.89 -6.81 1.37
N PHE A 122 -21.00 -6.60 2.66
CA PHE A 122 -20.09 -7.19 3.66
C PHE A 122 -20.61 -8.54 4.21
N SER A 123 -21.54 -9.17 3.53
CA SER A 123 -22.15 -10.45 3.96
C SER A 123 -21.22 -11.65 3.76
N LYS A 124 -20.18 -11.49 2.94
CA LYS A 124 -19.23 -12.55 2.60
C LYS A 124 -17.79 -12.18 3.01
N PRO A 125 -16.91 -13.17 3.24
CA PRO A 125 -15.54 -12.93 3.67
C PRO A 125 -14.69 -12.16 2.65
N PHE A 126 -15.04 -12.22 1.36
CA PHE A 126 -14.30 -11.54 0.29
C PHE A 126 -15.22 -10.69 -0.59
N ILE A 127 -14.66 -9.62 -1.13
CA ILE A 127 -15.36 -8.67 -2.00
C ILE A 127 -14.52 -8.43 -3.25
N ILE A 128 -15.18 -8.43 -4.40
CA ILE A 128 -14.59 -7.99 -5.67
C ILE A 128 -15.04 -6.56 -5.95
N ASP A 129 -14.06 -5.67 -6.09
CA ASP A 129 -14.27 -4.27 -6.42
C ASP A 129 -13.28 -3.84 -7.50
N GLU A 130 -13.78 -3.29 -8.61
CA GLU A 130 -12.99 -2.80 -9.75
C GLU A 130 -11.87 -3.75 -10.23
N GLY A 131 -12.13 -5.05 -10.23
CA GLY A 131 -11.16 -6.07 -10.66
C GLY A 131 -10.10 -6.42 -9.61
N TRP A 132 -10.35 -6.07 -8.34
CA TRP A 132 -9.51 -6.43 -7.21
C TRP A 132 -10.28 -7.29 -6.21
N LEU A 133 -9.61 -8.31 -5.66
CA LEU A 133 -10.14 -9.15 -4.58
C LEU A 133 -9.62 -8.64 -3.24
N PHE A 134 -10.55 -8.34 -2.33
CA PHE A 134 -10.28 -7.88 -0.97
C PHE A 134 -10.84 -8.86 0.05
N ALA A 135 -10.20 -9.04 1.19
CA ALA A 135 -10.95 -9.50 2.37
C ALA A 135 -11.89 -8.39 2.83
N ALA A 136 -13.10 -8.74 3.26
CA ALA A 136 -14.16 -7.80 3.61
C ALA A 136 -13.72 -6.74 4.65
N LYS A 137 -12.90 -7.14 5.64
CA LYS A 137 -12.34 -6.21 6.64
C LYS A 137 -11.50 -5.09 6.02
N TYR A 138 -10.66 -5.42 5.04
CA TYR A 138 -9.80 -4.43 4.36
C TYR A 138 -10.60 -3.54 3.42
N PHE A 139 -11.59 -4.10 2.73
CA PHE A 139 -12.50 -3.32 1.90
C PHE A 139 -13.31 -2.33 2.73
N LYS A 140 -13.83 -2.74 3.89
CA LYS A 140 -14.50 -1.84 4.83
C LYS A 140 -13.59 -0.72 5.31
N ALA A 141 -12.33 -1.03 5.62
CA ALA A 141 -11.33 -0.04 6.00
C ALA A 141 -11.06 0.94 4.85
N LYS A 142 -10.88 0.46 3.60
CA LYS A 142 -10.72 1.27 2.38
C LYS A 142 -11.87 2.29 2.27
N ILE A 143 -13.12 1.83 2.29
CA ILE A 143 -14.30 2.72 2.18
C ILE A 143 -14.34 3.76 3.29
N ASN A 144 -14.04 3.35 4.53
CA ASN A 144 -14.05 4.28 5.66
C ASN A 144 -12.95 5.36 5.54
N ILE A 145 -11.76 4.97 5.07
CA ILE A 145 -10.66 5.90 4.81
C ILE A 145 -11.04 6.85 3.67
N GLU A 146 -11.56 6.35 2.56
CA GLU A 146 -11.99 7.17 1.43
C GLU A 146 -13.06 8.20 1.83
N LYS A 147 -14.06 7.78 2.62
CA LYS A 147 -15.09 8.70 3.16
C LYS A 147 -14.45 9.79 4.01
N ARG A 148 -13.53 9.46 4.90
CA ARG A 148 -12.84 10.42 5.78
C ARG A 148 -11.94 11.37 4.96
N ILE A 149 -11.19 10.85 4.00
CA ILE A 149 -10.37 11.68 3.10
C ILE A 149 -11.26 12.66 2.35
N LYS A 150 -12.38 12.22 1.75
CA LYS A 150 -13.32 13.09 1.04
C LYS A 150 -13.90 14.18 1.95
N LEU A 151 -14.13 13.90 3.23
CA LEU A 151 -14.61 14.90 4.19
C LEU A 151 -13.53 15.93 4.54
N ILE A 152 -12.28 15.51 4.66
CA ILE A 152 -11.14 16.35 4.99
C ILE A 152 -10.74 17.21 3.78
N MET A 153 -10.77 16.65 2.57
CA MET A 153 -10.33 17.28 1.31
C MET A 153 -11.45 18.08 0.63
N LYS A 154 -12.38 18.64 1.39
CA LYS A 154 -13.54 19.39 0.83
C LYS A 154 -13.20 20.70 0.15
N HIS A 155 -12.02 21.26 0.36
CA HIS A 155 -11.60 22.53 -0.22
C HIS A 155 -10.84 22.29 -1.53
N ASN A 156 -11.29 22.95 -2.58
CA ASN A 156 -10.59 22.96 -3.89
C ASN A 156 -9.70 24.19 -3.93
N THR A 157 -8.45 24.05 -3.55
CA THR A 157 -7.46 25.13 -3.78
C THR A 157 -7.19 25.23 -5.27
N ILE A 158 -7.28 26.45 -5.80
CA ILE A 158 -6.85 26.75 -7.15
C ILE A 158 -5.33 26.54 -7.21
N PRO A 159 -4.79 25.86 -8.24
CA PRO A 159 -3.34 25.75 -8.41
C PRO A 159 -2.68 27.13 -8.44
N PRO A 160 -1.48 27.29 -7.85
CA PRO A 160 -0.79 28.58 -7.88
C PRO A 160 -0.46 28.99 -9.31
N LEU A 161 -0.57 30.28 -9.58
CA LEU A 161 -0.11 30.86 -10.83
C LEU A 161 1.42 30.77 -10.94
N GLU A 162 1.98 30.78 -12.15
CA GLU A 162 3.42 30.70 -12.36
C GLU A 162 4.19 31.85 -11.68
N GLU A 163 3.59 33.02 -11.59
CA GLU A 163 4.14 34.17 -10.85
C GLU A 163 4.24 33.88 -9.34
N GLU A 164 3.22 33.23 -8.76
CA GLU A 164 3.21 32.84 -7.35
C GLU A 164 4.24 31.75 -7.08
N LYS A 165 4.38 30.79 -7.98
CA LYS A 165 5.44 29.76 -7.89
C LYS A 165 6.83 30.38 -7.95
N ALA A 166 7.04 31.36 -8.85
CA ALA A 166 8.30 32.07 -8.96
C ALA A 166 8.63 32.85 -7.67
N ALA A 167 7.64 33.52 -7.08
CA ALA A 167 7.79 34.23 -5.83
C ALA A 167 8.15 33.28 -4.66
N ILE A 168 7.51 32.12 -4.58
CA ILE A 168 7.84 31.08 -3.59
C ILE A 168 9.28 30.56 -3.79
N ARG A 169 9.69 30.28 -5.04
CA ARG A 169 11.06 29.83 -5.33
C ARG A 169 12.09 30.85 -4.89
N GLU A 170 11.88 32.12 -5.22
CA GLU A 170 12.81 33.19 -4.87
C GLU A 170 12.87 33.42 -3.34
N TYR A 171 11.73 33.34 -2.66
CA TYR A 171 11.66 33.41 -1.21
C TYR A 171 12.48 32.31 -0.54
N PHE A 172 12.26 31.04 -0.91
CA PHE A 172 13.01 29.90 -0.32
C PHE A 172 14.48 29.91 -0.74
N LYS A 173 14.83 30.36 -1.93
CA LYS A 173 16.22 30.55 -2.34
C LYS A 173 16.94 31.56 -1.48
N LYS A 174 16.29 32.68 -1.14
CA LYS A 174 16.86 33.68 -0.21
C LYS A 174 17.02 33.16 1.21
N LEU A 175 16.01 32.42 1.69
CA LEU A 175 16.00 31.82 3.02
C LEU A 175 17.09 30.77 3.22
N THR A 176 17.31 29.91 2.24
CA THR A 176 18.23 28.77 2.33
C THR A 176 19.63 29.06 1.82
N GLY A 177 19.81 30.17 1.08
CA GLY A 177 21.11 30.63 0.60
C GLY A 177 21.93 31.28 1.72
N SER A 178 22.80 30.52 2.37
CA SER A 178 23.80 31.09 3.28
C SER A 178 25.13 31.24 2.54
N LYS A 179 26.08 32.04 3.12
CA LYS A 179 27.42 32.22 2.54
C LYS A 179 28.22 30.91 2.42
N THR A 180 27.77 29.83 3.09
CA THR A 180 28.47 28.55 3.20
C THR A 180 27.72 27.36 2.56
N GLN A 181 26.47 27.53 2.17
CA GLN A 181 25.66 26.43 1.61
C GLN A 181 24.97 26.87 0.31
N ALA A 182 24.94 25.95 -0.68
CA ALA A 182 24.20 26.18 -1.90
C ALA A 182 22.69 26.33 -1.61
N PRO A 183 22.00 27.28 -2.27
CA PRO A 183 20.57 27.47 -2.08
C PRO A 183 19.82 26.21 -2.51
N MET A 184 18.82 25.82 -1.73
CA MET A 184 17.98 24.68 -2.07
C MET A 184 17.00 25.06 -3.18
N ILE A 185 16.98 24.27 -4.23
CA ILE A 185 16.07 24.45 -5.37
C ILE A 185 14.88 23.50 -5.19
N LEU A 186 13.70 24.04 -4.95
CA LEU A 186 12.46 23.28 -4.88
C LEU A 186 11.96 22.93 -6.29
N LYS A 187 11.46 21.71 -6.45
CA LYS A 187 10.78 21.26 -7.65
C LYS A 187 9.35 21.80 -7.70
N ASP A 188 8.74 21.83 -8.86
CA ASP A 188 7.39 22.37 -9.05
C ASP A 188 6.34 21.65 -8.21
N GLU A 189 6.42 20.32 -8.12
CA GLU A 189 5.50 19.54 -7.30
C GLU A 189 5.66 19.84 -5.80
N GLN A 190 6.88 20.18 -5.36
CA GLN A 190 7.15 20.58 -3.97
C GLN A 190 6.58 21.98 -3.70
N ILE A 191 6.66 22.89 -4.66
CA ILE A 191 6.08 24.23 -4.57
C ILE A 191 4.55 24.18 -4.54
N ASP A 192 3.95 23.36 -5.42
CA ASP A 192 2.51 23.11 -5.41
C ASP A 192 2.04 22.52 -4.06
N ALA A 193 2.81 21.61 -3.50
CA ALA A 193 2.51 21.05 -2.18
C ALA A 193 2.60 22.08 -1.06
N LEU A 194 3.59 22.97 -1.09
CA LEU A 194 3.72 24.08 -0.13
C LEU A 194 2.54 25.02 -0.22
N PHE A 195 2.18 25.47 -1.41
CA PHE A 195 1.07 26.39 -1.64
C PHE A 195 -0.26 25.83 -1.14
N ARG A 196 -0.54 24.58 -1.49
CA ARG A 196 -1.77 23.88 -1.03
C ARG A 196 -1.78 23.67 0.48
N GLY A 197 -0.65 23.25 1.05
CA GLY A 197 -0.55 22.94 2.48
C GLY A 197 -0.70 24.13 3.42
N ILE A 198 -0.52 25.36 2.92
CA ILE A 198 -0.77 26.60 3.68
C ILE A 198 -2.29 26.84 3.84
N ASN A 199 -3.07 26.47 2.84
CA ASN A 199 -4.48 26.84 2.74
C ASN A 199 -5.43 25.66 2.99
N ASP A 200 -4.96 24.41 2.77
CA ASP A 200 -5.80 23.22 2.79
C ASP A 200 -5.14 22.03 3.49
N ASN A 201 -5.95 21.00 3.72
CA ASN A 201 -5.45 19.69 4.09
C ASN A 201 -4.74 19.03 2.92
N LEU A 202 -3.55 18.46 3.17
CA LEU A 202 -2.66 17.94 2.15
C LEU A 202 -2.24 16.50 2.46
N ILE A 203 -2.24 15.66 1.43
CA ILE A 203 -1.61 14.32 1.45
C ILE A 203 -0.40 14.35 0.52
N ILE A 204 0.81 14.20 1.09
CA ILE A 204 2.06 14.16 0.33
C ILE A 204 2.46 12.70 0.15
N THR A 205 2.54 12.25 -1.11
CA THR A 205 3.00 10.91 -1.48
C THR A 205 4.29 10.99 -2.30
N GLY A 206 5.02 9.88 -2.36
CA GLY A 206 6.26 9.80 -3.16
C GLY A 206 7.20 8.74 -2.63
N GLY A 207 8.16 8.30 -3.46
CA GLY A 207 9.19 7.32 -3.09
C GLY A 207 10.17 7.81 -2.02
N PRO A 208 11.09 6.96 -1.56
CA PRO A 208 12.20 7.37 -0.70
C PRO A 208 13.03 8.48 -1.36
N GLY A 209 13.53 9.44 -0.59
CA GLY A 209 14.42 10.49 -1.09
C GLY A 209 13.76 11.60 -1.94
N THR A 210 12.43 11.60 -2.11
CA THR A 210 11.73 12.63 -2.91
C THR A 210 11.54 13.98 -2.20
N GLY A 211 12.04 14.13 -0.98
CA GLY A 211 11.98 15.39 -0.24
C GLY A 211 10.66 15.65 0.48
N LYS A 212 9.84 14.62 0.76
CA LYS A 212 8.57 14.79 1.49
C LYS A 212 8.74 15.51 2.83
N THR A 213 9.70 15.06 3.64
CA THR A 213 10.01 15.69 4.94
C THR A 213 10.48 17.12 4.77
N THR A 214 11.24 17.41 3.72
CA THR A 214 11.69 18.76 3.38
C THR A 214 10.52 19.69 3.11
N VAL A 215 9.52 19.22 2.33
CA VAL A 215 8.28 19.99 2.08
C VAL A 215 7.54 20.28 3.39
N VAL A 216 7.41 19.28 4.28
CA VAL A 216 6.79 19.47 5.59
C VAL A 216 7.56 20.50 6.43
N CYS A 217 8.89 20.44 6.47
CA CYS A 217 9.70 21.41 7.19
C CYS A 217 9.50 22.84 6.68
N TYR A 218 9.48 23.05 5.37
CA TYR A 218 9.25 24.36 4.78
C TYR A 218 7.82 24.86 4.98
N LEU A 219 6.84 23.96 4.94
CA LEU A 219 5.47 24.31 5.28
C LEU A 219 5.37 24.80 6.71
N LEU A 220 5.97 24.10 7.65
CA LEU A 220 6.01 24.51 9.06
C LEU A 220 6.75 25.85 9.22
N TRP A 221 7.90 26.01 8.58
CA TRP A 221 8.64 27.27 8.61
C TRP A 221 7.78 28.42 8.12
N ASN A 222 7.10 28.27 6.98
CA ASN A 222 6.22 29.31 6.45
C ASN A 222 5.08 29.63 7.43
N LEU A 223 4.45 28.62 8.02
CA LEU A 223 3.40 28.82 9.02
C LEU A 223 3.90 29.58 10.25
N PHE A 224 5.12 29.27 10.72
CA PHE A 224 5.73 29.99 11.85
C PHE A 224 6.09 31.43 11.54
N LEU A 225 6.48 31.75 10.30
CA LEU A 225 6.82 33.12 9.89
C LEU A 225 5.60 33.99 9.59
N THR A 226 4.53 33.37 9.09
CA THR A 226 3.36 34.12 8.60
C THR A 226 2.23 34.24 9.63
N ARG A 227 2.26 33.40 10.67
CA ARG A 227 1.21 33.33 11.68
C ARG A 227 1.80 33.53 13.09
N ASN A 228 0.98 34.06 14.00
CA ASN A 228 1.41 34.15 15.40
C ASN A 228 1.53 32.75 16.00
N VAL A 229 2.75 32.32 16.33
CA VAL A 229 3.08 30.97 16.85
C VAL A 229 2.29 30.63 18.12
N MET A 230 1.91 31.65 18.92
CA MET A 230 1.16 31.46 20.16
C MET A 230 -0.27 30.97 19.94
N ASP A 231 -0.83 31.13 18.74
CA ASP A 231 -2.22 30.78 18.42
C ASP A 231 -2.37 29.34 17.88
N TYR A 232 -1.26 28.61 17.73
CA TYR A 232 -1.26 27.28 17.08
C TYR A 232 -0.54 26.22 17.91
N SER A 233 -1.11 25.03 17.96
CA SER A 233 -0.47 23.82 18.47
C SER A 233 -0.12 22.89 17.33
N LEU A 234 1.13 22.47 17.25
CA LEU A 234 1.62 21.51 16.26
C LEU A 234 1.64 20.11 16.85
N PHE A 235 0.92 19.18 16.22
CA PHE A 235 0.92 17.77 16.60
C PHE A 235 1.57 16.94 15.49
N LEU A 236 2.58 16.16 15.87
CA LEU A 236 3.26 15.19 15.00
C LEU A 236 2.88 13.78 15.45
N ALA A 237 2.44 12.95 14.52
CA ALA A 237 2.07 11.56 14.79
C ALA A 237 2.72 10.63 13.77
N ALA A 238 3.13 9.44 14.23
CA ALA A 238 3.68 8.39 13.39
C ALA A 238 3.22 7.01 13.90
N PRO A 239 3.30 5.95 13.08
CA PRO A 239 2.88 4.59 13.48
C PRO A 239 3.70 3.99 14.63
N SER A 240 4.91 4.49 14.88
CA SER A 240 5.76 4.05 15.99
C SER A 240 6.48 5.23 16.64
N GLY A 241 6.84 5.12 17.92
CA GLY A 241 7.60 6.12 18.64
C GLY A 241 8.91 6.47 17.93
N LYS A 242 9.68 5.46 17.51
CA LYS A 242 10.93 5.66 16.75
C LYS A 242 10.74 6.47 15.46
N ALA A 243 9.61 6.29 14.76
CA ALA A 243 9.32 7.08 13.57
C ALA A 243 8.92 8.52 13.92
N ALA A 244 8.21 8.73 15.03
CA ALA A 244 7.88 10.06 15.52
C ALA A 244 9.14 10.83 15.96
N ASP A 245 10.07 10.17 16.67
CA ASP A 245 11.34 10.77 17.10
C ASP A 245 12.20 11.18 15.90
N ARG A 246 12.35 10.30 14.91
CA ARG A 246 13.06 10.62 13.66
C ARG A 246 12.44 11.80 12.90
N MET A 247 11.11 11.88 12.88
CA MET A 247 10.41 13.01 12.25
C MET A 247 10.74 14.32 13.01
N LYS A 248 10.68 14.29 14.33
CA LYS A 248 11.02 15.43 15.20
C LYS A 248 12.47 15.88 14.99
N GLU A 249 13.42 14.96 14.99
CA GLU A 249 14.85 15.22 14.73
C GLU A 249 15.05 15.89 13.38
N SER A 250 14.50 15.27 12.30
CA SER A 250 14.61 15.78 10.93
C SER A 250 14.04 17.18 10.76
N ILE A 251 12.91 17.49 11.41
CA ILE A 251 12.30 18.82 11.41
C ILE A 251 13.17 19.79 12.17
N SER A 252 13.65 19.42 13.37
CA SER A 252 14.52 20.28 14.20
C SER A 252 15.83 20.62 13.48
N GLU A 253 16.48 19.66 12.87
CA GLU A 253 17.70 19.88 12.09
C GLU A 253 17.49 20.80 10.90
N THR A 254 16.36 20.67 10.21
CA THR A 254 16.04 21.52 9.05
C THR A 254 15.70 22.94 9.45
N LEU A 255 15.00 23.13 10.58
CA LEU A 255 14.61 24.45 11.08
C LEU A 255 15.75 25.18 11.80
N SER A 256 16.80 24.48 12.23
CA SER A 256 17.98 25.08 12.86
C SER A 256 19.07 25.54 11.88
N ARG A 257 18.92 25.25 10.60
CA ARG A 257 19.80 25.69 9.51
C ARG A 257 19.40 27.07 8.99
#